data_b4a76580b368ccba87d9675d7d8e3b4b
#
_entry.id   b4a76580b368ccba87d9675d7d8e3b4b
#
_cell.length_a   1.000
_cell.length_b   1.000
_cell.length_c   1.000
_cell.angle_alpha   90.00
_cell.angle_beta   90.00
_cell.angle_gamma   90.00
#
_symmetry.space_group_name_H-M   'P 1'
#
loop_
_entity.id
_entity.type
_entity.pdbx_description
1 polymer ?
#
loop_
_entity_poly.entity_id
_entity_poly.type
_entity_poly.pdbx_seq_one_letter_code
_entity_poly.pdbx_strand_id
1 'polypeptide(L)'
;MSGKINRRKGDFLKNYNEWIVEIDSELKPDKSFDIIKRPLKIGERRAVLYFIDGFIKDEVYEKILEFLYKQTTEDIAEINDMSRFAENKLPYVETDAVYTAAEVVTAVLSGPSVLIIEGIHGALTVDARTYPMRGVEEPQKDRSLRGPRDGFVETLVMNTAMLRRRIRDSRLRMEYMQIGNETKLDISIAYIDGKADKRVLEILRQRLRAIQAGGISMTQEALAECLQKNAFFNPFP
;
A
#
# COMPACT_ATOMS: atom_id res chain seq x y z
N MET A 1 35.26 15.41 3.08
CA MET A 1 35.26 14.84 4.44
C MET A 1 34.16 13.80 4.48
N SER A 2 34.55 12.53 4.35
CA SER A 2 33.63 11.39 4.25
C SER A 2 33.27 10.95 5.67
N GLY A 3 32.05 11.24 6.12
CA GLY A 3 31.51 10.74 7.38
C GLY A 3 31.19 9.26 7.25
N LYS A 4 32.10 8.39 7.69
CA LYS A 4 31.82 6.97 7.88
C LYS A 4 30.76 6.83 8.99
N ILE A 5 29.52 6.58 8.57
CA ILE A 5 28.44 6.13 9.50
C ILE A 5 28.89 4.77 10.06
N ASN A 6 29.13 4.77 11.35
CA ASN A 6 29.54 3.59 12.12
C ASN A 6 28.30 2.69 12.27
N ARG A 7 28.03 1.84 11.29
CA ARG A 7 26.94 0.86 11.31
C ARG A 7 27.25 -0.17 12.39
N ARG A 8 26.43 -0.25 13.42
CA ARG A 8 26.54 -1.22 14.50
C ARG A 8 26.46 -2.64 13.92
N LYS A 9 27.51 -3.43 14.17
CA LYS A 9 27.69 -4.82 13.73
C LYS A 9 26.63 -5.83 14.26
N GLY A 10 25.61 -5.37 14.98
CA GLY A 10 24.61 -6.20 15.66
C GLY A 10 23.33 -6.50 14.88
N ASP A 11 23.00 -5.75 13.81
CA ASP A 11 21.77 -5.97 13.03
C ASP A 11 21.91 -7.01 11.90
N PHE A 12 23.07 -7.65 11.79
CA PHE A 12 23.47 -8.48 10.66
C PHE A 12 22.84 -9.88 10.59
N LEU A 13 22.01 -10.27 11.56
CA LEU A 13 21.52 -11.66 11.66
C LEU A 13 20.04 -11.78 12.00
N LYS A 14 19.22 -10.78 11.70
CA LYS A 14 17.78 -11.01 11.78
C LYS A 14 17.39 -12.03 10.72
N ASN A 15 16.83 -13.15 11.18
CA ASN A 15 16.26 -14.19 10.33
C ASN A 15 15.15 -13.55 9.46
N TYR A 16 15.03 -14.00 8.21
CA TYR A 16 13.97 -13.62 7.29
C TYR A 16 12.59 -13.52 7.96
N ASN A 17 12.23 -14.51 8.79
CA ASN A 17 10.96 -14.52 9.49
C ASN A 17 10.82 -13.38 10.52
N GLU A 18 11.89 -13.01 11.23
CA GLU A 18 11.89 -11.90 12.19
C GLU A 18 11.68 -10.56 11.49
N TRP A 19 12.32 -10.37 10.33
CA TRP A 19 12.11 -9.20 9.50
C TRP A 19 10.66 -9.08 9.05
N ILE A 20 10.08 -10.17 8.53
CA ILE A 20 8.69 -10.21 8.09
C ILE A 20 7.73 -9.87 9.25
N VAL A 21 7.96 -10.43 10.43
CA VAL A 21 7.12 -10.15 11.62
C VAL A 21 7.22 -8.68 12.02
N GLU A 22 8.41 -8.09 12.03
CA GLU A 22 8.63 -6.69 12.38
C GLU A 22 7.93 -5.75 11.37
N ILE A 23 8.14 -5.97 10.08
CA ILE A 23 7.52 -5.19 9.00
C ILE A 23 5.99 -5.32 9.03
N ASP A 24 5.47 -6.55 9.18
CA ASP A 24 4.03 -6.79 9.27
C ASP A 24 3.41 -6.12 10.50
N SER A 25 4.13 -6.05 11.62
CA SER A 25 3.64 -5.39 12.82
C SER A 25 3.41 -3.89 12.63
N GLU A 26 4.20 -3.25 11.78
CA GLU A 26 4.12 -1.83 11.45
C GLU A 26 3.13 -1.55 10.30
N LEU A 27 3.29 -2.24 9.18
CA LEU A 27 2.47 -2.04 7.99
C LEU A 27 1.04 -2.57 8.18
N LYS A 28 0.88 -3.69 8.89
CA LYS A 28 -0.40 -4.40 9.10
C LYS A 28 -1.17 -4.62 7.79
N PRO A 29 -0.61 -5.37 6.85
CA PRO A 29 -1.26 -5.63 5.55
C PRO A 29 -2.59 -6.39 5.70
N ASP A 30 -2.80 -7.09 6.81
CA ASP A 30 -4.06 -7.74 7.19
C ASP A 30 -5.18 -6.76 7.55
N LYS A 31 -4.85 -5.50 7.87
CA LYS A 31 -5.79 -4.45 8.28
C LYS A 31 -5.89 -3.26 7.32
N SER A 32 -5.14 -3.28 6.24
CA SER A 32 -5.09 -2.19 5.27
C SER A 32 -4.96 -2.78 3.88
N PHE A 33 -6.08 -2.86 3.16
CA PHE A 33 -6.15 -3.57 1.88
C PHE A 33 -5.27 -2.97 0.78
N ASP A 34 -4.90 -1.70 0.93
CA ASP A 34 -4.01 -0.99 0.00
C ASP A 34 -2.53 -1.39 0.17
N ILE A 35 -2.17 -2.07 1.26
CA ILE A 35 -0.81 -2.57 1.49
C ILE A 35 -0.76 -4.04 1.09
N ILE A 36 -0.17 -4.32 -0.05
CA ILE A 36 -0.08 -5.68 -0.58
C ILE A 36 1.20 -6.34 -0.09
N LYS A 37 1.03 -7.54 0.47
CA LYS A 37 2.11 -8.48 0.80
C LYS A 37 1.99 -9.69 -0.10
N ARG A 38 2.85 -9.80 -1.09
CA ARG A 38 2.84 -10.90 -2.06
C ARG A 38 3.98 -11.87 -1.77
N PRO A 39 3.70 -13.11 -1.31
CA PRO A 39 4.72 -14.13 -1.19
C PRO A 39 5.16 -14.60 -2.59
N LEU A 40 6.45 -14.84 -2.73
CA LEU A 40 7.11 -15.28 -3.96
C LEU A 40 8.08 -16.43 -3.64
N LYS A 41 8.52 -17.13 -4.67
CA LYS A 41 9.61 -18.08 -4.62
C LYS A 41 10.59 -17.75 -5.75
N ILE A 42 11.85 -17.54 -5.41
CA ILE A 42 12.92 -17.21 -6.35
C ILE A 42 13.97 -18.31 -6.22
N GLY A 43 14.13 -19.12 -7.26
CA GLY A 43 14.78 -20.42 -7.09
C GLY A 43 14.08 -21.24 -5.99
N GLU A 44 14.82 -21.76 -5.02
CA GLU A 44 14.27 -22.47 -3.86
C GLU A 44 14.07 -21.55 -2.63
N ARG A 45 14.46 -20.27 -2.70
CA ARG A 45 14.36 -19.33 -1.57
C ARG A 45 12.98 -18.69 -1.50
N ARG A 46 12.44 -18.59 -0.29
CA ARG A 46 11.22 -17.81 -0.03
C ARG A 46 11.53 -16.33 -0.22
N ALA A 47 10.58 -15.62 -0.80
CA ALA A 47 10.68 -14.17 -0.93
C ALA A 47 9.31 -13.53 -0.67
N VAL A 48 9.31 -12.25 -0.39
CA VAL A 48 8.10 -11.46 -0.24
C VAL A 48 8.29 -10.09 -0.88
N LEU A 49 7.25 -9.65 -1.58
CA LEU A 49 7.17 -8.32 -2.19
C LEU A 49 6.09 -7.52 -1.46
N TYR A 50 6.47 -6.35 -0.93
CA TYR A 50 5.56 -5.37 -0.35
C TYR A 50 5.39 -4.19 -1.29
N PHE A 51 4.15 -3.73 -1.46
CA PHE A 51 3.85 -2.55 -2.27
C PHE A 51 2.49 -1.94 -1.91
N ILE A 52 2.24 -0.72 -2.39
CA ILE A 52 0.94 -0.06 -2.27
C ILE A 52 0.14 -0.31 -3.54
N ASP A 53 -1.10 -0.78 -3.38
CA ASP A 53 -2.04 -0.92 -4.49
C ASP A 53 -2.37 0.45 -5.11
N GLY A 54 -2.41 0.49 -6.44
CA GLY A 54 -2.60 1.72 -7.20
C GLY A 54 -1.33 2.57 -7.39
N PHE A 55 -0.16 2.17 -6.84
CA PHE A 55 1.14 2.81 -7.15
C PHE A 55 1.96 2.01 -8.16
N ILE A 56 1.55 0.82 -8.46
CA ILE A 56 2.26 -0.09 -9.35
C ILE A 56 1.89 0.18 -10.81
N LYS A 57 2.89 0.13 -11.67
CA LYS A 57 2.72 0.02 -13.11
C LYS A 57 2.79 -1.46 -13.49
N ASP A 58 1.64 -2.07 -13.76
CA ASP A 58 1.50 -3.52 -13.96
C ASP A 58 2.48 -4.07 -15.00
N GLU A 59 2.63 -3.39 -16.14
CA GLU A 59 3.52 -3.83 -17.24
C GLU A 59 5.01 -3.88 -16.82
N VAL A 60 5.43 -3.01 -15.89
CA VAL A 60 6.81 -3.02 -15.38
C VAL A 60 6.98 -4.16 -14.39
N TYR A 61 5.99 -4.35 -13.50
CA TYR A 61 6.06 -5.41 -12.50
C TYR A 61 5.94 -6.80 -13.11
N GLU A 62 5.14 -6.96 -14.14
CA GLU A 62 5.06 -8.22 -14.90
C GLU A 62 6.46 -8.63 -15.40
N LYS A 63 7.20 -7.72 -16.02
CA LYS A 63 8.57 -7.97 -16.49
C LYS A 63 9.54 -8.25 -15.33
N ILE A 64 9.45 -7.51 -14.23
CA ILE A 64 10.30 -7.75 -13.07
C ILE A 64 10.03 -9.14 -12.50
N LEU A 65 8.76 -9.50 -12.31
CA LEU A 65 8.38 -10.82 -11.81
C LEU A 65 8.77 -11.95 -12.76
N GLU A 66 8.58 -11.77 -14.06
CA GLU A 66 9.03 -12.73 -15.07
C GLU A 66 10.54 -12.99 -14.96
N PHE A 67 11.33 -11.92 -14.76
CA PHE A 67 12.75 -12.03 -14.59
C PHE A 67 13.13 -12.73 -13.27
N LEU A 68 12.47 -12.39 -12.17
CA LEU A 68 12.70 -13.02 -10.87
C LEU A 68 12.36 -14.50 -10.87
N TYR A 69 11.28 -14.90 -11.53
CA TYR A 69 10.88 -16.32 -11.63
C TYR A 69 11.80 -17.15 -12.53
N LYS A 70 12.56 -16.52 -13.42
CA LYS A 70 13.56 -17.22 -14.25
C LYS A 70 14.86 -17.50 -13.50
N GLN A 71 15.08 -16.91 -12.31
CA GLN A 71 16.28 -17.17 -11.53
C GLN A 71 16.24 -18.58 -10.95
N THR A 72 17.30 -19.34 -11.18
CA THR A 72 17.50 -20.67 -10.59
C THR A 72 18.15 -20.56 -9.22
N THR A 73 18.23 -21.70 -8.50
CA THR A 73 18.92 -21.74 -7.20
C THR A 73 20.41 -21.47 -7.36
N GLU A 74 21.01 -21.97 -8.43
CA GLU A 74 22.42 -21.77 -8.76
C GLU A 74 22.71 -20.30 -9.06
N ASP A 75 21.82 -19.61 -9.76
CA ASP A 75 21.97 -18.19 -10.10
C ASP A 75 22.09 -17.28 -8.87
N ILE A 76 21.46 -17.65 -7.78
CA ILE A 76 21.41 -16.85 -6.56
C ILE A 76 22.19 -17.47 -5.39
N ALA A 77 22.85 -18.63 -5.60
CA ALA A 77 23.51 -19.39 -4.54
C ALA A 77 24.57 -18.58 -3.80
N GLU A 78 25.40 -17.86 -4.53
CA GLU A 78 26.53 -17.09 -3.98
C GLU A 78 26.15 -15.65 -3.58
N ILE A 79 24.90 -15.25 -3.83
CA ILE A 79 24.43 -13.90 -3.51
C ILE A 79 23.93 -13.87 -2.07
N ASN A 80 24.61 -13.09 -1.25
CA ASN A 80 24.33 -12.93 0.18
C ASN A 80 23.98 -11.49 0.60
N ASP A 81 23.97 -10.55 -0.36
CA ASP A 81 23.65 -9.12 -0.14
C ASP A 81 22.76 -8.57 -1.27
N MET A 82 21.78 -7.72 -0.90
CA MET A 82 20.80 -7.18 -1.84
C MET A 82 21.39 -6.21 -2.85
N SER A 83 22.42 -5.45 -2.51
CA SER A 83 23.10 -4.60 -3.48
C SER A 83 23.70 -5.42 -4.62
N ARG A 84 24.34 -6.54 -4.30
CA ARG A 84 24.86 -7.46 -5.32
C ARG A 84 23.77 -8.15 -6.12
N PHE A 85 22.63 -8.44 -5.47
CA PHE A 85 21.47 -8.99 -6.17
C PHE A 85 20.94 -7.98 -7.20
N ALA A 86 20.80 -6.71 -6.81
CA ALA A 86 20.37 -5.63 -7.69
C ALA A 86 21.29 -5.48 -8.91
N GLU A 87 22.60 -5.39 -8.66
CA GLU A 87 23.61 -5.21 -9.71
C GLU A 87 23.65 -6.35 -10.74
N ASN A 88 23.50 -7.59 -10.29
CA ASN A 88 23.75 -8.77 -11.13
C ASN A 88 22.50 -9.45 -11.66
N LYS A 89 21.36 -9.26 -10.99
CA LYS A 89 20.15 -10.07 -11.20
C LYS A 89 18.87 -9.27 -11.40
N LEU A 90 18.90 -7.95 -11.47
CA LEU A 90 17.70 -7.17 -11.74
C LEU A 90 17.98 -6.08 -12.79
N PRO A 91 17.49 -6.23 -14.03
CA PRO A 91 17.70 -5.24 -15.09
C PRO A 91 16.74 -4.05 -14.95
N TYR A 92 16.75 -3.39 -13.79
CA TYR A 92 15.93 -2.21 -13.55
C TYR A 92 16.77 -1.08 -12.93
N VAL A 93 16.57 0.15 -13.43
CA VAL A 93 17.50 1.27 -13.18
C VAL A 93 17.33 1.87 -11.79
N GLU A 94 16.09 2.00 -11.31
CA GLU A 94 15.80 2.69 -10.05
C GLU A 94 15.64 1.68 -8.91
N THR A 95 16.78 1.15 -8.46
CA THR A 95 16.85 0.21 -7.35
C THR A 95 17.85 0.66 -6.30
N ASP A 96 17.55 0.39 -5.02
CA ASP A 96 18.45 0.63 -3.91
C ASP A 96 18.31 -0.49 -2.87
N ALA A 97 19.32 -0.68 -2.03
CA ALA A 97 19.30 -1.67 -0.96
C ALA A 97 19.12 -0.98 0.40
N VAL A 98 18.18 -1.50 1.20
CA VAL A 98 17.91 -1.04 2.56
C VAL A 98 18.15 -2.19 3.56
N TYR A 99 18.55 -1.85 4.78
CA TYR A 99 19.08 -2.84 5.70
C TYR A 99 18.39 -2.88 7.07
N THR A 100 17.32 -2.08 7.25
CA THR A 100 16.52 -2.08 8.48
C THR A 100 15.04 -2.17 8.17
N ALA A 101 14.25 -2.75 9.08
CA ALA A 101 12.80 -2.83 8.94
C ALA A 101 12.16 -1.44 8.84
N ALA A 102 12.70 -0.45 9.57
CA ALA A 102 12.22 0.94 9.51
C ALA A 102 12.43 1.57 8.12
N GLU A 103 13.57 1.30 7.47
CA GLU A 103 13.81 1.74 6.09
C GLU A 103 12.85 1.06 5.11
N VAL A 104 12.59 -0.24 5.28
CA VAL A 104 11.59 -0.97 4.48
C VAL A 104 10.21 -0.35 4.62
N VAL A 105 9.74 -0.14 5.85
CA VAL A 105 8.43 0.49 6.11
C VAL A 105 8.36 1.89 5.47
N THR A 106 9.41 2.69 5.63
CA THR A 106 9.50 4.04 5.04
C THR A 106 9.47 3.99 3.51
N ALA A 107 10.20 3.05 2.91
CA ALA A 107 10.22 2.86 1.46
C ALA A 107 8.83 2.49 0.93
N VAL A 108 8.19 1.45 1.49
CA VAL A 108 6.84 1.03 1.09
C VAL A 108 5.85 2.19 1.19
N LEU A 109 5.80 2.89 2.33
CA LEU A 109 4.87 4.01 2.55
C LEU A 109 5.19 5.22 1.67
N SER A 110 6.41 5.32 1.14
CA SER A 110 6.81 6.35 0.17
C SER A 110 6.48 5.96 -1.26
N GLY A 111 6.15 4.69 -1.51
CA GLY A 111 5.62 4.18 -2.78
C GLY A 111 6.48 3.20 -3.55
N PRO A 112 7.82 3.11 -3.40
CA PRO A 112 8.58 2.02 -3.96
C PRO A 112 8.09 0.66 -3.46
N SER A 113 8.22 -0.36 -4.29
CA SER A 113 8.03 -1.73 -3.83
C SER A 113 9.29 -2.25 -3.18
N VAL A 114 9.14 -3.16 -2.24
CA VAL A 114 10.27 -3.72 -1.50
C VAL A 114 10.25 -5.24 -1.57
N LEU A 115 11.35 -5.81 -2.08
CA LEU A 115 11.56 -7.24 -2.18
C LEU A 115 12.53 -7.70 -1.08
N ILE A 116 12.13 -8.74 -0.36
CA ILE A 116 12.97 -9.42 0.64
C ILE A 116 13.11 -10.88 0.23
N ILE A 117 14.34 -11.39 0.20
CA ILE A 117 14.65 -12.78 -0.18
C ILE A 117 15.32 -13.49 0.98
N GLU A 118 14.85 -14.67 1.32
CA GLU A 118 15.44 -15.50 2.37
C GLU A 118 16.91 -15.81 2.07
N GLY A 119 17.78 -15.63 3.09
CA GLY A 119 19.22 -15.90 2.97
C GLY A 119 20.00 -14.83 2.20
N ILE A 120 19.39 -13.71 1.83
CA ILE A 120 20.07 -12.53 1.29
C ILE A 120 19.90 -11.38 2.28
N HIS A 121 21.02 -10.77 2.65
CA HIS A 121 21.04 -9.66 3.60
C HIS A 121 20.51 -8.37 2.97
N GLY A 122 19.58 -7.70 3.67
CA GLY A 122 18.94 -6.49 3.22
C GLY A 122 17.62 -6.74 2.49
N ALA A 123 17.01 -5.66 2.05
CA ALA A 123 15.82 -5.64 1.20
C ALA A 123 16.08 -4.75 -0.01
N LEU A 124 15.50 -5.09 -1.15
CA LEU A 124 15.63 -4.34 -2.38
C LEU A 124 14.43 -3.43 -2.56
N THR A 125 14.67 -2.14 -2.69
CA THR A 125 13.65 -1.19 -3.13
C THR A 125 13.66 -1.10 -4.66
N VAL A 126 12.47 -1.09 -5.25
CA VAL A 126 12.28 -0.92 -6.70
C VAL A 126 11.31 0.24 -6.90
N ASP A 127 11.82 1.32 -7.46
CA ASP A 127 11.00 2.51 -7.71
C ASP A 127 10.42 2.52 -9.13
N ALA A 128 9.36 1.75 -9.31
CA ALA A 128 8.56 1.71 -10.53
C ALA A 128 7.18 2.35 -10.32
N ARG A 129 7.14 3.41 -9.49
CA ARG A 129 5.88 4.09 -9.14
C ARG A 129 5.23 4.75 -10.34
N THR A 130 3.93 4.59 -10.43
CA THR A 130 3.08 5.46 -11.22
C THR A 130 2.00 6.00 -10.30
N TYR A 131 2.03 7.28 -10.02
CA TYR A 131 0.95 7.88 -9.25
C TYR A 131 -0.29 8.03 -10.12
N PRO A 132 -1.48 7.69 -9.59
CA PRO A 132 -2.71 8.04 -10.28
C PRO A 132 -2.72 9.56 -10.50
N MET A 133 -2.72 9.96 -11.75
CA MET A 133 -2.88 11.36 -12.14
C MET A 133 -4.12 11.47 -13.03
N ARG A 134 -5.00 12.39 -12.71
CA ARG A 134 -5.98 12.85 -13.70
C ARG A 134 -5.22 13.44 -14.89
N GLY A 135 -5.69 13.18 -16.10
CA GLY A 135 -5.48 14.12 -17.20
C GLY A 135 -5.83 15.53 -16.70
N VAL A 136 -5.16 16.54 -17.18
CA VAL A 136 -5.21 17.94 -16.68
C VAL A 136 -6.62 18.54 -16.89
N GLU A 137 -7.66 18.02 -16.19
CA GLU A 137 -8.99 18.58 -16.16
C GLU A 137 -9.32 19.08 -14.74
N GLU A 138 -9.54 20.37 -14.63
CA GLU A 138 -10.00 21.03 -13.41
C GLU A 138 -11.48 20.73 -13.19
N PRO A 139 -11.93 20.31 -11.97
CA PRO A 139 -13.34 20.23 -11.65
C PRO A 139 -13.99 21.60 -11.84
N GLN A 140 -15.01 21.68 -12.66
CA GLN A 140 -15.64 22.96 -13.05
C GLN A 140 -16.35 23.69 -11.89
N LYS A 141 -16.71 22.99 -10.80
CA LYS A 141 -17.56 23.55 -9.72
C LYS A 141 -16.81 23.99 -8.45
N ASP A 142 -15.58 23.50 -8.20
CA ASP A 142 -14.81 23.86 -7.00
C ASP A 142 -13.35 24.22 -7.37
N ARG A 143 -13.19 25.32 -8.08
CA ARG A 143 -11.86 25.87 -8.35
C ARG A 143 -11.26 26.46 -7.09
N SER A 144 -10.37 25.76 -6.43
CA SER A 144 -9.55 26.39 -5.39
C SER A 144 -8.52 27.29 -6.04
N LEU A 145 -8.57 28.58 -5.71
CA LEU A 145 -7.61 29.61 -6.19
C LEU A 145 -6.18 29.33 -5.73
N ARG A 146 -5.97 28.55 -4.66
CA ARG A 146 -4.69 28.10 -4.14
C ARG A 146 -4.86 26.76 -3.42
N GLY A 147 -4.10 25.72 -3.82
CA GLY A 147 -4.12 24.42 -3.14
C GLY A 147 -3.94 23.25 -4.11
N PRO A 148 -3.88 22.01 -3.59
CA PRO A 148 -3.81 20.80 -4.42
C PRO A 148 -5.09 20.68 -5.24
N ARG A 149 -4.92 20.40 -6.54
CA ARG A 149 -6.01 20.28 -7.50
C ARG A 149 -6.46 18.84 -7.76
N ASP A 150 -5.92 17.88 -7.01
CA ASP A 150 -6.30 16.49 -7.09
C ASP A 150 -7.55 16.22 -6.24
N GLY A 151 -8.58 15.72 -6.86
CA GLY A 151 -9.86 15.30 -6.25
C GLY A 151 -10.06 13.81 -6.38
N PHE A 152 -10.99 13.24 -5.61
CA PHE A 152 -11.40 11.85 -5.75
C PHE A 152 -12.03 11.60 -7.11
N VAL A 153 -11.85 10.37 -7.59
CA VAL A 153 -12.38 9.84 -8.85
C VAL A 153 -13.32 8.66 -8.56
N GLU A 154 -13.93 8.09 -9.60
CA GLU A 154 -14.89 7.00 -9.45
C GLU A 154 -14.26 5.68 -8.96
N THR A 155 -12.94 5.51 -9.15
CA THR A 155 -12.24 4.28 -8.81
C THR A 155 -11.71 4.30 -7.38
N LEU A 156 -12.14 3.35 -6.54
CA LEU A 156 -11.76 3.27 -5.13
C LEU A 156 -10.25 3.17 -4.92
N VAL A 157 -9.56 2.32 -5.68
CA VAL A 157 -8.11 2.10 -5.57
C VAL A 157 -7.35 3.40 -5.84
N MET A 158 -7.77 4.20 -6.83
CA MET A 158 -7.14 5.49 -7.11
C MET A 158 -7.32 6.49 -5.95
N ASN A 159 -8.49 6.48 -5.32
CA ASN A 159 -8.77 7.36 -4.18
C ASN A 159 -7.94 6.98 -2.94
N THR A 160 -7.83 5.69 -2.65
CA THR A 160 -7.00 5.20 -1.55
C THR A 160 -5.51 5.44 -1.81
N ALA A 161 -5.04 5.27 -3.04
CA ALA A 161 -3.68 5.62 -3.45
C ALA A 161 -3.38 7.12 -3.26
N MET A 162 -4.32 8.01 -3.63
CA MET A 162 -4.17 9.45 -3.36
C MET A 162 -4.06 9.77 -1.87
N LEU A 163 -4.88 9.12 -1.02
CA LEU A 163 -4.78 9.27 0.43
C LEU A 163 -3.44 8.78 0.95
N ARG A 164 -2.99 7.61 0.53
CA ARG A 164 -1.71 7.02 0.94
C ARG A 164 -0.52 7.88 0.51
N ARG A 165 -0.56 8.46 -0.69
CA ARG A 165 0.47 9.37 -1.18
C ARG A 165 0.65 10.60 -0.26
N ARG A 166 -0.45 11.13 0.27
CA ARG A 166 -0.45 12.30 1.16
C ARG A 166 -0.16 11.94 2.61
N ILE A 167 -0.63 10.78 3.06
CA ILE A 167 -0.53 10.32 4.45
C ILE A 167 0.37 9.08 4.48
N ARG A 168 1.66 9.30 4.66
CA ARG A 168 2.69 8.24 4.73
C ARG A 168 2.88 7.73 6.17
N ASP A 169 1.82 7.70 6.96
CA ASP A 169 1.82 7.21 8.33
C ASP A 169 1.50 5.71 8.34
N SER A 170 2.36 4.91 9.01
CA SER A 170 2.15 3.46 9.17
C SER A 170 0.87 3.11 9.91
N ARG A 171 0.29 4.06 10.64
CA ARG A 171 -1.00 3.88 11.35
C ARG A 171 -2.23 4.15 10.49
N LEU A 172 -2.08 4.69 9.26
CA LEU A 172 -3.20 4.82 8.35
C LEU A 172 -3.71 3.43 7.99
N ARG A 173 -4.97 3.16 8.25
CA ARG A 173 -5.69 1.93 7.89
C ARG A 173 -6.74 2.23 6.84
N MET A 174 -6.86 1.35 5.89
CA MET A 174 -7.88 1.38 4.86
C MET A 174 -8.59 0.03 4.84
N GLU A 175 -9.77 0.00 5.44
CA GLU A 175 -10.60 -1.21 5.50
C GLU A 175 -11.51 -1.26 4.28
N TYR A 176 -11.44 -2.34 3.52
CA TYR A 176 -12.33 -2.58 2.39
C TYR A 176 -13.59 -3.31 2.84
N MET A 177 -14.73 -2.93 2.29
CA MET A 177 -15.97 -3.69 2.41
C MET A 177 -16.89 -3.47 1.22
N GLN A 178 -17.77 -4.45 0.98
CA GLN A 178 -18.86 -4.34 0.01
C GLN A 178 -20.18 -4.14 0.75
N ILE A 179 -21.02 -3.25 0.26
CA ILE A 179 -22.33 -2.97 0.80
C ILE A 179 -23.43 -3.11 -0.28
N GLY A 180 -24.67 -3.37 0.17
CA GLY A 180 -25.81 -3.64 -0.70
C GLY A 180 -25.97 -5.10 -1.06
N ASN A 181 -27.21 -5.50 -1.35
CA ASN A 181 -27.54 -6.90 -1.66
C ASN A 181 -27.38 -7.23 -3.14
N GLU A 182 -27.93 -6.40 -4.00
CA GLU A 182 -27.94 -6.62 -5.45
C GLU A 182 -26.81 -5.90 -6.14
N THR A 183 -26.65 -4.60 -5.86
CA THR A 183 -25.54 -3.80 -6.35
C THR A 183 -24.48 -3.73 -5.27
N LYS A 184 -23.43 -4.56 -5.38
CA LYS A 184 -22.32 -4.58 -4.44
C LYS A 184 -21.44 -3.36 -4.68
N LEU A 185 -21.61 -2.35 -3.82
CA LEU A 185 -20.78 -1.13 -3.87
C LEU A 185 -19.52 -1.33 -3.03
N ASP A 186 -18.37 -1.11 -3.64
CA ASP A 186 -17.08 -1.14 -2.98
C ASP A 186 -16.83 0.16 -2.22
N ILE A 187 -16.56 0.06 -0.92
CA ILE A 187 -16.24 1.21 -0.08
C ILE A 187 -14.97 0.95 0.75
N SER A 188 -14.32 2.02 1.16
CA SER A 188 -13.20 1.97 2.10
C SER A 188 -13.44 2.89 3.28
N ILE A 189 -13.15 2.38 4.49
CA ILE A 189 -13.07 3.18 5.70
C ILE A 189 -11.59 3.51 5.93
N ALA A 190 -11.22 4.78 5.77
CA ALA A 190 -9.87 5.26 6.03
C ALA A 190 -9.79 5.95 7.39
N TYR A 191 -8.85 5.52 8.25
CA TYR A 191 -8.65 6.12 9.58
C TYR A 191 -7.22 5.95 10.08
N ILE A 192 -6.83 6.75 11.07
CA ILE A 192 -5.54 6.61 11.76
C ILE A 192 -5.73 5.76 13.01
N ASP A 193 -5.10 4.58 13.03
CA ASP A 193 -5.10 3.67 14.18
C ASP A 193 -4.51 4.38 15.41
N GLY A 194 -5.19 4.24 16.55
CA GLY A 194 -4.83 4.92 17.79
C GLY A 194 -5.31 6.39 17.91
N LYS A 195 -5.84 7.01 16.82
CA LYS A 195 -6.50 8.32 16.89
C LYS A 195 -8.01 8.23 16.72
N ALA A 196 -8.48 7.31 15.88
CA ALA A 196 -9.91 7.12 15.67
C ALA A 196 -10.57 6.46 16.88
N ASP A 197 -11.75 6.94 17.26
CA ASP A 197 -12.55 6.33 18.32
C ASP A 197 -13.07 4.96 17.85
N LYS A 198 -12.71 3.91 18.59
CA LYS A 198 -13.09 2.53 18.27
C LYS A 198 -14.60 2.31 18.29
N ARG A 199 -15.33 3.02 19.15
CA ARG A 199 -16.81 2.93 19.23
C ARG A 199 -17.45 3.51 17.96
N VAL A 200 -16.94 4.64 17.50
CA VAL A 200 -17.43 5.27 16.27
C VAL A 200 -17.15 4.38 15.07
N LEU A 201 -15.96 3.80 14.97
CA LEU A 201 -15.61 2.86 13.91
C LEU A 201 -16.53 1.64 13.91
N GLU A 202 -16.82 1.07 15.08
CA GLU A 202 -17.70 -0.10 15.18
C GLU A 202 -19.15 0.24 14.79
N ILE A 203 -19.68 1.38 15.24
CA ILE A 203 -20.99 1.86 14.84
C ILE A 203 -21.05 2.08 13.32
N LEU A 204 -20.00 2.66 12.73
CA LEU A 204 -19.90 2.88 11.29
C LEU A 204 -19.93 1.55 10.52
N ARG A 205 -19.10 0.59 10.91
CA ARG A 205 -19.09 -0.75 10.30
C ARG A 205 -20.45 -1.43 10.37
N GLN A 206 -21.11 -1.39 11.54
CA GLN A 206 -22.43 -1.98 11.73
C GLN A 206 -23.48 -1.32 10.83
N ARG A 207 -23.50 0.01 10.75
CA ARG A 207 -24.42 0.73 9.89
C ARG A 207 -24.20 0.44 8.41
N LEU A 208 -22.94 0.43 7.97
CA LEU A 208 -22.59 0.10 6.59
C LEU A 208 -23.02 -1.31 6.20
N ARG A 209 -22.77 -2.31 7.09
CA ARG A 209 -23.23 -3.70 6.87
C ARG A 209 -24.75 -3.84 6.85
N ALA A 210 -25.45 -2.99 7.56
CA ALA A 210 -26.91 -3.00 7.62
C ALA A 210 -27.58 -2.39 6.39
N ILE A 211 -26.83 -1.77 5.48
CA ILE A 211 -27.35 -1.20 4.25
C ILE A 211 -27.72 -2.34 3.30
N GLN A 212 -29.04 -2.53 3.10
CA GLN A 212 -29.62 -3.53 2.21
C GLN A 212 -30.24 -2.90 0.94
N ALA A 213 -29.76 -1.74 0.52
CA ALA A 213 -30.33 -1.08 -0.65
C ALA A 213 -30.24 -1.98 -1.88
N GLY A 214 -31.38 -2.41 -2.37
CA GLY A 214 -31.52 -3.14 -3.61
C GLY A 214 -31.53 -2.16 -4.79
N GLY A 215 -30.65 -2.40 -5.74
CA GLY A 215 -30.66 -1.79 -7.06
C GLY A 215 -30.42 -0.28 -7.14
N ILE A 216 -29.61 0.10 -8.13
CA ILE A 216 -29.36 1.45 -8.62
C ILE A 216 -28.32 2.25 -7.81
N SER A 217 -27.30 2.65 -8.52
CA SER A 217 -26.23 3.60 -8.16
C SER A 217 -26.45 4.33 -6.83
N MET A 218 -25.91 3.77 -5.73
CA MET A 218 -25.80 4.54 -4.50
C MET A 218 -24.90 5.73 -4.76
N THR A 219 -25.51 6.91 -4.85
CA THR A 219 -24.76 8.16 -4.84
C THR A 219 -24.14 8.38 -3.47
N GLN A 220 -23.12 9.21 -3.39
CA GLN A 220 -22.52 9.62 -2.13
C GLN A 220 -23.55 10.16 -1.13
N GLU A 221 -24.58 10.86 -1.63
CA GLU A 221 -25.70 11.40 -0.86
C GLU A 221 -26.57 10.29 -0.25
N ALA A 222 -26.96 9.30 -1.06
CA ALA A 222 -27.73 8.15 -0.58
C ALA A 222 -27.00 7.35 0.49
N LEU A 223 -25.67 7.21 0.37
CA LEU A 223 -24.84 6.58 1.38
C LEU A 223 -24.85 7.37 2.69
N ALA A 224 -24.71 8.71 2.60
CA ALA A 224 -24.73 9.59 3.77
C ALA A 224 -26.10 9.54 4.49
N GLU A 225 -27.20 9.52 3.74
CA GLU A 225 -28.56 9.36 4.30
C GLU A 225 -28.74 8.02 5.01
N CYS A 226 -28.27 6.93 4.43
CA CYS A 226 -28.33 5.59 5.05
C CYS A 226 -27.52 5.51 6.35
N LEU A 227 -26.44 6.27 6.49
CA LEU A 227 -25.61 6.32 7.68
C LEU A 227 -26.22 7.14 8.82
N GLN A 228 -27.16 8.03 8.53
CA GLN A 228 -27.79 8.88 9.53
C GLN A 228 -29.05 8.23 10.10
N LYS A 229 -29.20 8.23 11.44
CA LYS A 229 -30.39 7.69 12.12
C LYS A 229 -31.64 8.56 11.92
N ASN A 230 -31.48 9.84 11.61
CA ASN A 230 -32.55 10.83 11.45
C ASN A 230 -32.27 11.71 10.22
N ALA A 231 -32.61 11.21 9.03
CA ALA A 231 -32.51 11.96 7.78
C ALA A 231 -33.35 13.28 7.78
N PHE A 232 -34.34 13.40 8.67
CA PHE A 232 -35.24 14.54 8.76
C PHE A 232 -34.61 15.81 9.37
N PHE A 233 -33.44 15.74 9.98
CA PHE A 233 -32.80 16.86 10.69
C PHE A 233 -31.40 17.23 10.18
N ASN A 234 -31.01 16.84 8.98
CA ASN A 234 -29.75 17.29 8.42
C ASN A 234 -30.00 18.48 7.47
N PRO A 235 -29.70 19.74 7.85
CA PRO A 235 -29.88 20.89 6.97
C PRO A 235 -28.80 21.01 5.88
N PHE A 236 -27.83 20.08 5.85
CA PHE A 236 -26.78 19.99 4.82
C PHE A 236 -26.74 18.57 4.24
N PRO A 237 -27.28 18.37 3.03
CA PRO A 237 -27.12 17.13 2.30
C PRO A 237 -25.66 16.91 1.87
#